data_cb76494082107e9a39dd980486531432
#
_entry.id   cb76494082107e9a39dd980486531432
#
_cell.length_a   1.000
_cell.length_b   1.000
_cell.length_c   1.000
_cell.angle_alpha   90.00
_cell.angle_beta   90.00
_cell.angle_gamma   90.00
#
_symmetry.space_group_name_H-M   'P 1'
#
loop_
_entity.id
_entity.type
_entity.pdbx_description
1 polymer ?
#
loop_
_entity_poly.entity_id
_entity_poly.type
_entity_poly.pdbx_seq_one_letter_code
_entity_poly.pdbx_strand_id
1 'polypeptide(L)'
;MNNNEKFNSFRKQYPLFVYEDFKYSIDEKGLKIEFTFINGEHTFSPTLLVEKKDFFSFSHLSKEQLSLLVFNMGMVELISYWKAFCSPRVIIKPFALKKEQIDFYKKLYYNGLGEFFYVNGINISQEEFLNIENYSNNYTIAQSFEVEDKYIVPIGGGKDSVVTMD
;
A
#
# COMPACT_ATOMS: atom_id res chain seq x y z
N MET A 1 -1.76 14.07 -27.97
CA MET A 1 -2.47 13.14 -27.07
C MET A 1 -2.74 13.89 -25.76
N ASN A 2 -3.97 14.04 -25.37
CA ASN A 2 -4.28 14.66 -24.08
C ASN A 2 -3.98 13.69 -22.91
N ASN A 3 -4.01 14.17 -21.66
CA ASN A 3 -3.63 13.36 -20.50
C ASN A 3 -4.56 12.16 -20.27
N ASN A 4 -5.86 12.29 -20.55
CA ASN A 4 -6.80 11.17 -20.50
C ASN A 4 -6.51 10.10 -21.55
N GLU A 5 -6.14 10.50 -22.76
CA GLU A 5 -5.73 9.56 -23.81
C GLU A 5 -4.45 8.82 -23.42
N LYS A 6 -3.48 9.54 -22.82
CA LYS A 6 -2.24 8.95 -22.30
C LYS A 6 -2.52 7.96 -21.17
N PHE A 7 -3.35 8.32 -20.21
CA PHE A 7 -3.79 7.45 -19.13
C PHE A 7 -4.45 6.18 -19.66
N ASN A 8 -5.38 6.30 -20.59
CA ASN A 8 -6.06 5.16 -21.21
C ASN A 8 -5.10 4.29 -22.04
N SER A 9 -4.10 4.89 -22.69
CA SER A 9 -3.07 4.16 -23.43
C SER A 9 -2.22 3.32 -22.49
N PHE A 10 -1.78 3.87 -21.35
CA PHE A 10 -1.03 3.12 -20.34
C PHE A 10 -1.84 1.95 -19.77
N ARG A 11 -3.11 2.14 -19.48
CA ARG A 11 -4.00 1.07 -19.00
C ARG A 11 -4.13 -0.08 -19.99
N LYS A 12 -4.09 0.20 -21.29
CA LYS A 12 -4.09 -0.83 -22.34
C LYS A 12 -2.74 -1.53 -22.47
N GLN A 13 -1.65 -0.77 -22.40
CA GLN A 13 -0.29 -1.31 -22.52
C GLN A 13 0.11 -2.11 -21.29
N TYR A 14 -0.32 -1.70 -20.11
CA TYR A 14 0.01 -2.30 -18.82
C TYR A 14 -1.27 -2.74 -18.08
N PRO A 15 -1.95 -3.79 -18.56
CA PRO A 15 -3.28 -4.15 -18.06
C PRO A 15 -3.28 -4.71 -16.65
N LEU A 16 -2.12 -5.10 -16.13
CA LEU A 16 -2.00 -5.82 -14.87
C LEU A 16 -0.84 -5.31 -14.04
N PHE A 17 -1.09 -5.06 -12.76
CA PHE A 17 -0.09 -4.80 -11.73
C PHE A 17 -0.20 -5.88 -10.65
N VAL A 18 0.92 -6.37 -10.13
CA VAL A 18 0.93 -7.49 -9.18
C VAL A 18 1.69 -7.09 -7.92
N TYR A 19 1.07 -7.26 -6.76
CA TYR A 19 1.79 -7.38 -5.51
C TYR A 19 2.22 -8.84 -5.38
N GLU A 20 3.48 -9.12 -5.72
CA GLU A 20 4.01 -10.47 -5.85
C GLU A 20 4.30 -11.11 -4.50
N ASP A 21 5.10 -10.42 -3.68
CA ASP A 21 5.60 -10.96 -2.41
C ASP A 21 6.11 -9.84 -1.48
N PHE A 22 6.34 -10.18 -0.23
CA PHE A 22 7.09 -9.39 0.73
C PHE A 22 7.98 -10.28 1.59
N LYS A 23 9.08 -9.69 2.05
CA LYS A 23 10.02 -10.33 2.98
C LYS A 23 10.36 -9.36 4.08
N TYR A 24 10.68 -9.88 5.25
CA TYR A 24 11.23 -9.06 6.32
C TYR A 24 12.22 -9.85 7.16
N SER A 25 13.14 -9.13 7.78
CA SER A 25 14.08 -9.65 8.75
C SER A 25 14.29 -8.63 9.88
N ILE A 26 14.59 -9.14 11.08
CA ILE A 26 14.96 -8.31 12.23
C ILE A 26 16.39 -8.65 12.58
N ASP A 27 17.23 -7.63 12.67
CA ASP A 27 18.63 -7.74 13.09
C ASP A 27 19.01 -6.63 14.08
N GLU A 28 20.31 -6.46 14.33
CA GLU A 28 20.84 -5.40 15.23
C GLU A 28 20.50 -3.98 14.75
N LYS A 29 20.30 -3.76 13.45
CA LYS A 29 19.96 -2.45 12.86
C LYS A 29 18.48 -2.12 12.96
N GLY A 30 17.62 -3.15 12.96
CA GLY A 30 16.18 -2.97 13.03
C GLY A 30 15.37 -3.96 12.22
N LEU A 31 14.18 -3.54 11.82
CA LEU A 31 13.29 -4.29 10.93
C LEU A 31 13.54 -3.84 9.48
N LYS A 32 14.11 -4.74 8.68
CA LYS A 32 14.23 -4.56 7.23
C LYS A 32 13.06 -5.24 6.55
N ILE A 33 12.40 -4.51 5.67
CA ILE A 33 11.26 -4.98 4.87
C ILE A 33 11.61 -4.80 3.39
N GLU A 34 11.25 -5.76 2.56
CA GLU A 34 11.35 -5.70 1.12
C GLU A 34 10.03 -6.14 0.51
N PHE A 35 9.49 -5.33 -0.40
CA PHE A 35 8.30 -5.67 -1.18
C PHE A 35 8.70 -6.02 -2.60
N THR A 36 7.90 -6.83 -3.28
CA THR A 36 8.07 -7.14 -4.69
C THR A 36 6.79 -6.81 -5.44
N PHE A 37 6.89 -5.86 -6.37
CA PHE A 37 5.80 -5.48 -7.28
C PHE A 37 6.21 -5.75 -8.72
N ILE A 38 5.28 -6.23 -9.55
CA ILE A 38 5.53 -6.60 -10.94
C ILE A 38 4.50 -5.94 -11.85
N ASN A 39 4.98 -5.41 -12.97
CA ASN A 39 4.14 -4.94 -14.07
C ASN A 39 4.78 -5.32 -15.41
N GLY A 40 4.25 -6.35 -16.06
CA GLY A 40 4.89 -6.91 -17.27
C GLY A 40 6.32 -7.36 -17.00
N GLU A 41 7.29 -6.77 -17.70
CA GLU A 41 8.71 -7.06 -17.53
C GLU A 41 9.37 -6.25 -16.39
N HIS A 42 8.66 -5.30 -15.81
CA HIS A 42 9.19 -4.44 -14.76
C HIS A 42 8.98 -5.06 -13.37
N THR A 43 10.07 -5.17 -12.62
CA THR A 43 10.05 -5.60 -11.22
C THR A 43 10.58 -4.48 -10.34
N PHE A 44 9.87 -4.19 -9.26
CA PHE A 44 10.22 -3.19 -8.26
C PHE A 44 10.41 -3.89 -6.92
N SER A 45 11.52 -3.62 -6.26
CA SER A 45 11.87 -4.20 -4.96
C SER A 45 12.20 -3.11 -3.94
N PRO A 46 11.23 -2.24 -3.58
CA PRO A 46 11.46 -1.24 -2.56
C PRO A 46 11.82 -1.88 -1.23
N THR A 47 12.76 -1.26 -0.54
CA THR A 47 13.21 -1.67 0.79
C THR A 47 12.94 -0.57 1.79
N LEU A 48 12.34 -0.92 2.93
CA LEU A 48 12.16 -0.05 4.07
C LEU A 48 12.97 -0.58 5.26
N LEU A 49 13.68 0.32 5.94
CA LEU A 49 14.35 0.02 7.20
C LEU A 49 13.69 0.84 8.32
N VAL A 50 13.08 0.16 9.28
CA VAL A 50 12.67 0.76 10.55
C VAL A 50 13.81 0.53 11.53
N GLU A 51 14.60 1.59 11.80
CA GLU A 51 15.78 1.48 12.64
C GLU A 51 15.41 1.15 14.08
N LYS A 52 16.24 0.36 14.75
CA LYS A 52 16.00 -0.07 16.13
C LYS A 52 15.77 1.09 17.11
N LYS A 53 16.37 2.24 16.84
CA LYS A 53 16.18 3.47 17.66
C LYS A 53 14.78 4.07 17.52
N ASP A 54 14.04 3.75 16.43
CA ASP A 54 12.74 4.33 16.09
C ASP A 54 11.57 3.50 16.61
N PHE A 55 11.86 2.35 17.25
CA PHE A 55 10.84 1.51 17.87
C PHE A 55 11.34 0.89 19.17
N PHE A 56 10.43 0.64 20.10
CA PHE A 56 10.79 0.09 21.42
C PHE A 56 11.11 -1.40 21.36
N SER A 57 10.21 -2.21 20.79
CA SER A 57 10.40 -3.65 20.63
C SER A 57 9.31 -4.26 19.74
N PHE A 58 9.67 -5.25 18.94
CA PHE A 58 8.72 -6.13 18.26
C PHE A 58 8.51 -7.47 18.96
N SER A 59 9.17 -7.69 20.10
CA SER A 59 9.18 -8.99 20.80
C SER A 59 7.80 -9.43 21.31
N HIS A 60 6.86 -8.51 21.43
CA HIS A 60 5.48 -8.78 21.83
C HIS A 60 4.55 -9.17 20.66
N LEU A 61 5.05 -9.06 19.43
CA LEU A 61 4.27 -9.43 18.24
C LEU A 61 4.57 -10.86 17.84
N SER A 62 3.52 -11.63 17.54
CA SER A 62 3.71 -12.91 16.89
C SER A 62 4.20 -12.73 15.44
N LYS A 63 4.73 -13.80 14.85
CA LYS A 63 5.16 -13.79 13.45
C LYS A 63 3.98 -13.46 12.51
N GLU A 64 2.79 -13.98 12.82
CA GLU A 64 1.56 -13.76 12.07
C GLU A 64 1.11 -12.31 12.16
N GLN A 65 1.18 -11.70 13.36
CA GLN A 65 0.88 -10.28 13.57
C GLN A 65 1.83 -9.39 12.77
N LEU A 66 3.14 -9.65 12.86
CA LEU A 66 4.14 -8.88 12.14
C LEU A 66 3.98 -9.05 10.61
N SER A 67 3.74 -10.27 10.13
CA SER A 67 3.47 -10.52 8.71
C SER A 67 2.23 -9.76 8.20
N LEU A 68 1.18 -9.69 9.02
CA LEU A 68 -0.03 -8.93 8.67
C LEU A 68 0.25 -7.44 8.59
N LEU A 69 1.01 -6.88 9.52
CA LEU A 69 1.41 -5.46 9.51
C LEU A 69 2.25 -5.14 8.27
N VAL A 70 3.28 -5.95 8.00
CA VAL A 70 4.16 -5.77 6.83
C VAL A 70 3.36 -5.90 5.51
N PHE A 71 2.47 -6.87 5.41
CA PHE A 71 1.58 -7.00 4.25
C PHE A 71 0.76 -5.72 4.00
N ASN A 72 0.15 -5.17 5.05
CA ASN A 72 -0.65 -3.95 4.92
C ASN A 72 0.21 -2.71 4.57
N MET A 73 1.47 -2.64 5.05
CA MET A 73 2.42 -1.62 4.61
C MET A 73 2.68 -1.73 3.11
N GLY A 74 2.87 -2.96 2.59
CA GLY A 74 3.02 -3.20 1.16
C GLY A 74 1.78 -2.83 0.34
N MET A 75 0.58 -3.04 0.89
CA MET A 75 -0.66 -2.56 0.27
C MET A 75 -0.68 -1.03 0.12
N VAL A 76 -0.16 -0.28 1.11
CA VAL A 76 -0.06 1.18 1.02
C VAL A 76 1.04 1.60 0.04
N GLU A 77 2.20 0.95 0.08
CA GLU A 77 3.35 1.26 -0.79
C GLU A 77 3.07 0.99 -2.28
N LEU A 78 2.29 -0.05 -2.57
CA LEU A 78 1.90 -0.48 -3.92
C LEU A 78 1.46 0.69 -4.81
N ILE A 79 0.66 1.62 -4.28
CA ILE A 79 0.07 2.68 -5.08
C ILE A 79 1.10 3.69 -5.60
N SER A 80 2.23 3.82 -4.91
CA SER A 80 3.34 4.66 -5.34
C SER A 80 3.96 4.17 -6.65
N TYR A 81 4.03 2.86 -6.84
CA TYR A 81 4.54 2.22 -8.06
C TYR A 81 3.47 2.07 -9.14
N TRP A 82 2.22 1.80 -8.73
CA TRP A 82 1.08 1.72 -9.63
C TRP A 82 0.90 3.01 -10.47
N LYS A 83 1.14 4.18 -9.90
CA LYS A 83 1.04 5.49 -10.60
C LYS A 83 1.84 5.55 -11.90
N ALA A 84 2.93 4.80 -12.02
CA ALA A 84 3.77 4.80 -13.23
C ALA A 84 3.09 4.13 -14.43
N PHE A 85 2.10 3.25 -14.19
CA PHE A 85 1.47 2.42 -15.21
C PHE A 85 -0.04 2.61 -15.31
N CYS A 86 -0.67 2.99 -14.21
CA CYS A 86 -2.13 3.18 -14.10
C CYS A 86 -2.94 1.92 -14.46
N SER A 87 -2.41 0.73 -14.20
CA SER A 87 -3.01 -0.56 -14.55
C SER A 87 -4.44 -0.69 -14.04
N PRO A 88 -5.42 -1.12 -14.86
CA PRO A 88 -6.81 -1.25 -14.44
C PRO A 88 -7.06 -2.40 -13.46
N ARG A 89 -6.15 -3.37 -13.40
CA ARG A 89 -6.26 -4.54 -12.51
C ARG A 89 -5.01 -4.65 -11.65
N VAL A 90 -5.23 -4.99 -10.37
CA VAL A 90 -4.17 -5.28 -9.40
C VAL A 90 -4.42 -6.64 -8.79
N ILE A 91 -3.45 -7.54 -8.91
CA ILE A 91 -3.51 -8.87 -8.28
C ILE A 91 -2.70 -8.86 -6.99
N ILE A 92 -3.32 -9.35 -5.91
CA ILE A 92 -2.69 -9.52 -4.61
C ILE A 92 -2.37 -11.00 -4.41
N LYS A 93 -1.07 -11.33 -4.32
CA LYS A 93 -0.61 -12.72 -4.17
C LYS A 93 -0.35 -13.14 -2.73
N PRO A 94 0.26 -12.31 -1.86
CA PRO A 94 0.71 -12.77 -0.55
C PRO A 94 -0.42 -13.28 0.34
N PHE A 95 -1.54 -12.52 0.39
CA PHE A 95 -2.74 -12.91 1.13
C PHE A 95 -4.00 -12.50 0.37
N ALA A 96 -5.07 -13.26 0.56
CA ALA A 96 -6.37 -12.89 0.03
C ALA A 96 -7.03 -11.81 0.91
N LEU A 97 -7.66 -10.85 0.28
CA LEU A 97 -8.45 -9.80 0.91
C LEU A 97 -9.93 -10.16 0.91
N LYS A 98 -10.64 -9.91 2.00
CA LYS A 98 -12.10 -9.94 2.05
C LYS A 98 -12.67 -8.76 1.26
N LYS A 99 -13.95 -8.85 0.90
CA LYS A 99 -14.62 -7.80 0.12
C LYS A 99 -14.48 -6.41 0.79
N GLU A 100 -14.69 -6.34 2.09
CA GLU A 100 -14.62 -5.10 2.86
C GLU A 100 -13.21 -4.48 2.83
N GLN A 101 -12.18 -5.32 2.82
CA GLN A 101 -10.78 -4.87 2.70
C GLN A 101 -10.48 -4.36 1.29
N ILE A 102 -11.00 -5.03 0.26
CA ILE A 102 -10.89 -4.56 -1.14
C ILE A 102 -11.56 -3.21 -1.29
N ASP A 103 -12.80 -3.05 -0.78
CA ASP A 103 -13.55 -1.80 -0.83
C ASP A 103 -12.81 -0.68 -0.07
N PHE A 104 -12.22 -1.00 1.09
CA PHE A 104 -11.38 -0.07 1.86
C PHE A 104 -10.18 0.41 1.05
N TYR A 105 -9.38 -0.50 0.48
CA TYR A 105 -8.19 -0.12 -0.30
C TYR A 105 -8.55 0.65 -1.57
N LYS A 106 -9.61 0.27 -2.28
CA LYS A 106 -10.09 1.05 -3.43
C LYS A 106 -10.42 2.48 -3.05
N LYS A 107 -11.15 2.68 -1.94
CA LYS A 107 -11.49 4.00 -1.42
C LYS A 107 -10.25 4.78 -0.98
N LEU A 108 -9.33 4.12 -0.25
CA LEU A 108 -8.07 4.71 0.20
C LEU A 108 -7.24 5.22 -0.98
N TYR A 109 -7.04 4.39 -2.00
CA TYR A 109 -6.26 4.75 -3.17
C TYR A 109 -6.92 5.86 -3.98
N TYR A 110 -8.21 5.76 -4.24
CA TYR A 110 -8.93 6.78 -5.01
C TYR A 110 -8.84 8.16 -4.35
N ASN A 111 -9.10 8.24 -3.05
CA ASN A 111 -9.01 9.50 -2.32
C ASN A 111 -7.56 9.99 -2.17
N GLY A 112 -6.61 9.09 -1.93
CA GLY A 112 -5.19 9.43 -1.83
C GLY A 112 -4.55 9.87 -3.16
N LEU A 113 -5.16 9.52 -4.29
CA LEU A 113 -4.71 9.92 -5.62
C LEU A 113 -5.39 11.20 -6.15
N GLY A 114 -6.17 11.91 -5.33
CA GLY A 114 -6.91 13.09 -5.77
C GLY A 114 -6.03 14.14 -6.44
N GLU A 115 -4.88 14.47 -5.85
CA GLU A 115 -3.90 15.38 -6.45
C GLU A 115 -3.34 14.82 -7.76
N PHE A 116 -2.98 13.53 -7.78
CA PHE A 116 -2.48 12.88 -8.99
C PHE A 116 -3.49 12.96 -10.14
N PHE A 117 -4.76 12.71 -9.89
CA PHE A 117 -5.80 12.83 -10.90
C PHE A 117 -5.99 14.27 -11.37
N TYR A 118 -6.02 15.22 -10.43
CA TYR A 118 -6.19 16.63 -10.72
C TYR A 118 -5.05 17.20 -11.58
N VAL A 119 -3.80 17.02 -11.15
CA VAL A 119 -2.62 17.54 -11.85
C VAL A 119 -2.45 16.92 -13.23
N ASN A 120 -2.82 15.65 -13.37
CA ASN A 120 -2.72 14.96 -14.67
C ASN A 120 -4.01 15.07 -15.51
N GLY A 121 -5.03 15.80 -15.05
CA GLY A 121 -6.29 15.97 -15.79
C GLY A 121 -7.01 14.64 -16.07
N ILE A 122 -6.89 13.67 -15.16
CA ILE A 122 -7.51 12.35 -15.28
C ILE A 122 -8.92 12.43 -14.68
N ASN A 123 -9.92 12.12 -15.49
CA ASN A 123 -11.31 12.05 -15.04
C ASN A 123 -11.77 10.58 -15.08
N ILE A 124 -11.88 9.96 -13.92
CA ILE A 124 -12.29 8.56 -13.77
C ILE A 124 -13.06 8.40 -12.45
N SER A 125 -14.07 7.54 -12.43
CA SER A 125 -14.82 7.22 -11.21
C SER A 125 -14.06 6.24 -10.31
N GLN A 126 -14.44 6.17 -9.02
CA GLN A 126 -13.88 5.23 -8.07
C GLN A 126 -14.12 3.78 -8.50
N GLU A 127 -15.25 3.50 -9.13
CA GLU A 127 -15.63 2.16 -9.59
C GLU A 127 -14.72 1.68 -10.73
N GLU A 128 -14.34 2.60 -11.63
CA GLU A 128 -13.63 2.27 -12.87
C GLU A 128 -12.11 2.35 -12.77
N PHE A 129 -11.57 3.10 -11.77
CA PHE A 129 -10.15 3.38 -11.79
C PHE A 129 -9.28 2.15 -11.55
N LEU A 130 -9.73 1.21 -10.70
CA LEU A 130 -8.95 0.06 -10.29
C LEU A 130 -9.83 -1.11 -9.86
N ASN A 131 -9.49 -2.33 -10.30
CA ASN A 131 -10.03 -3.57 -9.77
C ASN A 131 -8.95 -4.34 -9.01
N ILE A 132 -9.22 -4.66 -7.74
CA ILE A 132 -8.31 -5.46 -6.89
C ILE A 132 -8.82 -6.90 -6.89
N GLU A 133 -7.93 -7.83 -7.20
CA GLU A 133 -8.23 -9.25 -7.33
C GLU A 133 -7.28 -10.08 -6.45
N ASN A 134 -7.82 -11.10 -5.80
CA ASN A 134 -7.02 -12.09 -5.09
C ASN A 134 -6.44 -13.12 -6.06
N TYR A 135 -5.18 -13.51 -5.87
CA TYR A 135 -4.58 -14.61 -6.60
C TYR A 135 -5.03 -15.97 -6.05
N SER A 136 -5.26 -16.07 -4.76
CA SER A 136 -5.62 -17.30 -4.05
C SER A 136 -6.71 -17.03 -3.01
N ASN A 137 -7.16 -18.08 -2.34
CA ASN A 137 -8.06 -18.00 -1.19
C ASN A 137 -7.32 -18.09 0.16
N ASN A 138 -6.04 -17.76 0.19
CA ASN A 138 -5.24 -17.72 1.41
C ASN A 138 -5.52 -16.45 2.22
N TYR A 139 -6.63 -16.46 2.96
CA TYR A 139 -7.03 -15.31 3.79
C TYR A 139 -6.17 -15.22 5.05
N THR A 140 -5.84 -14.00 5.44
CA THR A 140 -5.22 -13.74 6.74
C THR A 140 -6.17 -14.13 7.87
N ILE A 141 -5.62 -14.77 8.90
CA ILE A 141 -6.36 -14.96 10.15
C ILE A 141 -6.44 -13.60 10.84
N ALA A 142 -7.63 -13.25 11.31
CA ALA A 142 -7.81 -12.02 12.09
C ALA A 142 -6.89 -12.03 13.32
N GLN A 143 -6.13 -10.96 13.49
CA GLN A 143 -5.23 -10.79 14.62
C GLN A 143 -5.78 -9.71 15.54
N SER A 144 -5.71 -9.95 16.85
CA SER A 144 -5.91 -8.91 17.86
C SER A 144 -4.57 -8.33 18.28
N PHE A 145 -4.53 -7.03 18.52
CA PHE A 145 -3.36 -6.34 19.02
C PHE A 145 -3.70 -5.72 20.38
N GLU A 146 -2.83 -5.93 21.34
CA GLU A 146 -2.86 -5.12 22.55
C GLU A 146 -2.28 -3.75 22.21
N VAL A 147 -3.08 -2.71 22.32
CA VAL A 147 -2.69 -1.34 22.06
C VAL A 147 -2.77 -0.54 23.37
N GLU A 148 -1.76 0.29 23.59
CA GLU A 148 -1.78 1.27 24.66
C GLU A 148 -2.57 2.51 24.20
N ASP A 149 -3.15 3.25 25.14
CA ASP A 149 -3.81 4.54 24.84
C ASP A 149 -2.74 5.62 24.54
N LYS A 150 -2.14 5.50 23.38
CA LYS A 150 -1.08 6.38 22.86
C LYS A 150 -1.39 6.79 21.43
N TYR A 151 -1.05 8.03 21.10
CA TYR A 151 -1.30 8.61 19.78
C TYR A 151 0.01 9.02 19.12
N ILE A 152 0.10 8.79 17.80
CA ILE A 152 1.17 9.35 16.96
C ILE A 152 0.59 10.55 16.25
N VAL A 153 1.16 11.73 16.52
CA VAL A 153 0.78 12.98 15.85
C VAL A 153 1.88 13.36 14.87
N PRO A 154 1.65 13.21 13.54
CA PRO A 154 2.61 13.66 12.54
C PRO A 154 2.67 15.20 12.52
N ILE A 155 3.86 15.76 12.65
CA ILE A 155 4.07 17.21 12.65
C ILE A 155 4.58 17.64 11.27
N GLY A 156 3.67 18.08 10.40
CA GLY A 156 3.98 18.60 9.08
C GLY A 156 4.23 20.12 9.01
N GLY A 157 4.24 20.81 10.16
CA GLY A 157 4.42 22.27 10.22
C GLY A 157 3.20 23.10 9.81
N GLY A 158 2.08 22.47 9.50
CA GLY A 158 0.80 23.13 9.19
C GLY A 158 -0.06 23.38 10.44
N LYS A 159 -1.10 24.20 10.28
CA LYS A 159 -2.05 24.55 11.35
C LYS A 159 -2.71 23.34 12.02
N ASP A 160 -3.01 22.29 11.25
CA ASP A 160 -3.70 21.10 11.74
C ASP A 160 -2.82 20.31 12.74
N SER A 161 -1.50 20.28 12.53
CA SER A 161 -0.56 19.68 13.48
C SER A 161 -0.54 20.44 14.81
N VAL A 162 -0.63 21.77 14.77
CA VAL A 162 -0.65 22.62 15.98
C VAL A 162 -1.93 22.36 16.77
N VAL A 163 -3.09 22.36 16.11
CA VAL A 163 -4.40 22.12 16.76
C VAL A 163 -4.49 20.72 17.38
N THR A 164 -3.83 19.72 16.77
CA THR A 164 -3.84 18.35 17.30
C THR A 164 -2.97 18.18 18.54
N MET A 165 -1.97 19.07 18.73
CA MET A 165 -1.07 19.03 19.89
C MET A 165 -1.61 19.79 21.12
N ASP A 166 -2.61 20.67 20.95
CA ASP A 166 -3.28 21.38 22.03
C ASP A 166 -4.35 20.49 22.68
#